data_84abb07841380ada5b524071e125b8c0
#
_entry.id   84abb07841380ada5b524071e125b8c0
#
_cell.length_a   1.000
_cell.length_b   1.000
_cell.length_c   1.000
_cell.angle_alpha   90.00
_cell.angle_beta   90.00
_cell.angle_gamma   90.00
#
_symmetry.space_group_name_H-M   'P 1'
#
loop_
_entity.id
_entity.type
_entity.pdbx_description
1 polymer ?
#
loop_
_entity_poly.entity_id
_entity_poly.type
_entity_poly.pdbx_seq_one_letter_code
_entity_poly.pdbx_strand_id
1 'polypeptide(L)'
;MQLFIAAVVALLMALPLGATPLTLTADMPRASLEGRLEHFADASDTLAFEAVRQRDFTLLPAFRSQNYDAAAHWYRFELSRAAGAPARWILAIGSPTLDEVDVWVEQPEGAFLRYALGDHRPYEARPLQTRLFAVPVEVPARTRIYMRVQTTSTINVNAEVWQPEAFIANETRGNLYRGLYFGILLIVAMFYSILAAWLRDAIMGAYAGYVASLVLLHLGHNGYLPVVFASDSTWLNDALMRVGFLGGTAFVALMWDRLLELRRNFSRIHRLYMLIGLVNVAALPLVATASYRVIAPSINLIAMSIGIINPILLGIFWWRSRRAELMVYFIAFVIPMVGGLTLIAMEMGWVPQNALTSNLYQITSLVHVLVMSFGLALRLRQMQHDKAAAEQGVLVAAQRTEEQRRFVAMLSHEFRNPLAAIDRSAQMIEIKTPDLAISEAKRLTQIRGNVATLSGLVDNFLLTEALDHQAMALSREPCAIRPLLEGVLQMQREEVGERIQLTVVPPDALFHLDPTLIGMAVGNLVANALRYSPPDSPVEIAATVDATGLRIRVVDRGPGMREEELAMLGQPYYRAGSSLGKKGSGLGYYFTRRIVEAHGGSLRASSRSGEGMEVEIRLA
;
A
#
# COMPACT_ATOMS: atom_id res chain seq x y z
N MET A 1 14.12 -34.39 -53.14
CA MET A 1 14.98 -34.69 -51.99
C MET A 1 16.48 -34.54 -52.31
N GLN A 2 16.96 -35.16 -53.40
CA GLN A 2 18.40 -35.05 -53.79
C GLN A 2 18.85 -33.63 -54.18
N LEU A 3 18.01 -32.82 -54.85
CA LEU A 3 18.30 -31.44 -55.17
C LEU A 3 18.30 -30.52 -53.92
N PHE A 4 17.46 -30.83 -52.92
CA PHE A 4 17.46 -30.09 -51.67
C PHE A 4 18.69 -30.42 -50.80
N ILE A 5 19.11 -31.69 -50.78
CA ILE A 5 20.33 -32.11 -50.10
C ILE A 5 21.57 -31.54 -50.82
N ALA A 6 21.58 -31.49 -52.14
CA ALA A 6 22.65 -30.88 -52.93
C ALA A 6 22.75 -29.34 -52.70
N ALA A 7 21.58 -28.65 -52.57
CA ALA A 7 21.56 -27.23 -52.25
C ALA A 7 22.01 -26.94 -50.80
N VAL A 8 21.65 -27.79 -49.84
CA VAL A 8 22.12 -27.71 -48.45
C VAL A 8 23.59 -28.04 -48.34
N VAL A 9 24.11 -29.03 -49.08
CA VAL A 9 25.53 -29.37 -49.12
C VAL A 9 26.34 -28.29 -49.84
N ALA A 10 25.80 -27.67 -50.90
CA ALA A 10 26.44 -26.53 -51.59
C ALA A 10 26.49 -25.27 -50.68
N LEU A 11 25.46 -25.08 -49.83
CA LEU A 11 25.43 -24.01 -48.81
C LEU A 11 26.42 -24.30 -47.66
N LEU A 12 26.70 -25.55 -47.35
CA LEU A 12 27.66 -26.01 -46.33
C LEU A 12 29.09 -26.09 -46.85
N MET A 13 29.29 -26.12 -48.17
CA MET A 13 30.62 -26.12 -48.85
C MET A 13 31.06 -24.74 -49.34
N ALA A 14 30.44 -23.65 -48.86
CA ALA A 14 30.97 -22.31 -49.04
C ALA A 14 32.34 -22.24 -48.31
N LEU A 15 33.42 -22.37 -49.07
CA LEU A 15 34.79 -22.11 -48.61
C LEU A 15 34.83 -20.80 -47.83
N PRO A 16 35.67 -20.66 -46.81
CA PRO A 16 35.84 -19.40 -46.11
C PRO A 16 36.40 -18.36 -47.09
N LEU A 17 35.53 -17.67 -47.79
CA LEU A 17 35.85 -16.44 -48.47
C LEU A 17 36.25 -15.44 -47.37
N GLY A 18 37.50 -15.02 -47.34
CA GLY A 18 37.97 -13.95 -46.47
C GLY A 18 37.06 -12.73 -46.62
N ALA A 19 36.96 -11.91 -45.60
CA ALA A 19 36.09 -10.74 -45.63
C ALA A 19 36.45 -9.85 -46.83
N THR A 20 35.48 -9.56 -47.67
CA THR A 20 35.69 -8.60 -48.77
C THR A 20 35.87 -7.19 -48.20
N PRO A 21 36.87 -6.40 -48.65
CA PRO A 21 37.05 -5.03 -48.21
C PRO A 21 35.77 -4.21 -48.36
N LEU A 22 35.45 -3.41 -47.34
CA LEU A 22 34.33 -2.46 -47.44
C LEU A 22 34.74 -1.30 -48.33
N THR A 23 34.13 -1.18 -49.52
CA THR A 23 34.40 -0.06 -50.43
C THR A 23 33.54 1.15 -50.06
N LEU A 24 34.21 2.24 -49.66
CA LEU A 24 33.61 3.51 -49.27
C LEU A 24 33.43 4.39 -50.51
N THR A 25 32.23 4.88 -50.75
CA THR A 25 31.87 5.74 -51.89
C THR A 25 31.43 7.14 -51.41
N ALA A 26 31.44 8.13 -52.31
CA ALA A 26 31.14 9.52 -51.97
C ALA A 26 29.66 9.73 -51.54
N ASP A 27 28.75 8.95 -52.09
CA ASP A 27 27.31 8.99 -51.81
C ASP A 27 26.89 8.21 -50.56
N MET A 28 27.82 7.53 -49.90
CA MET A 28 27.58 6.68 -48.75
C MET A 28 27.80 7.44 -47.43
N PRO A 29 26.77 7.94 -46.75
CA PRO A 29 26.93 8.68 -45.48
C PRO A 29 27.37 7.79 -44.32
N ARG A 30 27.04 6.48 -44.37
CA ARG A 30 27.45 5.43 -43.43
C ARG A 30 27.51 4.07 -44.08
N ALA A 31 28.30 3.17 -43.50
CA ALA A 31 28.35 1.77 -43.89
C ALA A 31 28.52 0.87 -42.67
N SER A 32 27.78 -0.23 -42.61
CA SER A 32 27.93 -1.26 -41.59
C SER A 32 29.07 -2.19 -41.92
N LEU A 33 29.79 -2.63 -40.89
CA LEU A 33 30.83 -3.69 -40.99
C LEU A 33 30.25 -5.09 -40.75
N GLU A 34 28.91 -5.24 -40.63
CA GLU A 34 28.27 -6.55 -40.49
C GLU A 34 28.59 -7.48 -41.65
N GLY A 35 28.98 -8.72 -41.32
CA GLY A 35 29.43 -9.70 -42.32
C GLY A 35 30.80 -9.41 -42.95
N ARG A 36 31.55 -8.43 -42.41
CA ARG A 36 32.89 -8.03 -42.91
C ARG A 36 33.97 -8.09 -41.83
N LEU A 37 33.58 -8.37 -40.57
CA LEU A 37 34.53 -8.55 -39.50
C LEU A 37 35.08 -9.98 -39.51
N GLU A 38 36.39 -10.11 -39.47
CA GLU A 38 37.06 -11.35 -39.15
C GLU A 38 37.42 -11.36 -37.66
N HIS A 39 37.32 -12.50 -37.00
CA HIS A 39 37.42 -12.64 -35.55
C HIS A 39 38.42 -13.71 -35.15
N PHE A 40 39.15 -13.45 -34.06
CA PHE A 40 40.04 -14.37 -33.36
C PHE A 40 39.92 -14.17 -31.86
N ALA A 41 39.73 -15.24 -31.07
CA ALA A 41 39.69 -15.18 -29.62
C ALA A 41 41.03 -15.60 -29.00
N ASP A 42 41.64 -14.72 -28.21
CA ASP A 42 42.83 -14.99 -27.42
C ASP A 42 42.46 -15.38 -26.00
N ALA A 43 42.38 -16.69 -25.75
CA ALA A 43 42.03 -17.21 -24.41
C ALA A 43 43.11 -16.94 -23.35
N SER A 44 44.34 -16.64 -23.79
CA SER A 44 45.44 -16.35 -22.86
C SER A 44 45.50 -14.90 -22.41
N ASP A 45 44.86 -14.00 -23.16
CA ASP A 45 44.87 -12.54 -22.95
C ASP A 45 46.31 -11.95 -22.91
N THR A 46 47.26 -12.63 -23.50
CA THR A 46 48.67 -12.24 -23.40
C THR A 46 49.33 -11.92 -24.75
N LEU A 47 48.61 -12.16 -25.85
CA LEU A 47 49.18 -11.96 -27.17
C LEU A 47 49.37 -10.46 -27.50
N ALA A 48 50.61 -10.11 -27.81
CA ALA A 48 50.93 -8.78 -28.34
C ALA A 48 50.35 -8.60 -29.74
N PHE A 49 50.07 -7.36 -30.14
CA PHE A 49 49.52 -7.00 -31.45
C PHE A 49 50.27 -7.63 -32.63
N GLU A 50 51.60 -7.62 -32.60
CA GLU A 50 52.42 -8.19 -33.66
C GLU A 50 52.25 -9.71 -33.82
N ALA A 51 52.02 -10.43 -32.72
CA ALA A 51 51.77 -11.88 -32.77
C ALA A 51 50.37 -12.17 -33.32
N VAL A 52 49.38 -11.32 -32.99
CA VAL A 52 47.99 -11.47 -33.46
C VAL A 52 47.87 -11.23 -34.96
N ARG A 53 48.65 -10.32 -35.53
CA ARG A 53 48.69 -10.07 -37.00
C ARG A 53 49.00 -11.31 -37.83
N GLN A 54 49.69 -12.28 -37.24
CA GLN A 54 50.12 -13.54 -37.94
C GLN A 54 49.11 -14.68 -37.69
N ARG A 55 48.03 -14.45 -36.92
CA ARG A 55 47.01 -15.47 -36.62
C ARG A 55 45.96 -15.53 -37.73
N ASP A 56 45.35 -16.69 -37.83
CA ASP A 56 44.20 -16.91 -38.70
C ASP A 56 42.95 -16.35 -38.03
N PHE A 57 42.19 -15.58 -38.78
CA PHE A 57 40.91 -15.00 -38.36
C PHE A 57 39.78 -15.69 -39.13
N THR A 58 38.62 -15.86 -38.46
CA THR A 58 37.42 -16.43 -39.07
C THR A 58 36.39 -15.35 -39.35
N LEU A 59 35.73 -15.40 -40.49
CA LEU A 59 34.68 -14.43 -40.85
C LEU A 59 33.46 -14.55 -39.93
N LEU A 60 33.00 -13.42 -39.38
CA LEU A 60 31.76 -13.32 -38.65
C LEU A 60 30.63 -12.92 -39.61
N PRO A 61 29.60 -13.78 -39.81
CA PRO A 61 28.56 -13.53 -40.81
C PRO A 61 27.55 -12.44 -40.34
N ALA A 62 27.44 -12.17 -39.04
CA ALA A 62 26.58 -11.17 -38.47
C ALA A 62 27.10 -10.65 -37.11
N PHE A 63 26.65 -9.46 -36.72
CA PHE A 63 26.87 -8.98 -35.35
C PHE A 63 26.08 -9.81 -34.36
N ARG A 64 26.76 -10.62 -33.55
CA ARG A 64 26.19 -11.40 -32.47
C ARG A 64 27.00 -11.23 -31.20
N SER A 65 26.32 -11.23 -30.07
CA SER A 65 27.00 -11.28 -28.78
C SER A 65 27.87 -12.55 -28.68
N GLN A 66 29.10 -12.38 -28.20
CA GLN A 66 29.95 -13.48 -27.80
C GLN A 66 29.71 -13.89 -26.33
N ASN A 67 28.60 -13.45 -25.76
CA ASN A 67 28.23 -13.66 -24.35
C ASN A 67 29.25 -13.06 -23.37
N TYR A 68 29.31 -13.63 -22.18
CA TYR A 68 30.30 -13.31 -21.14
C TYR A 68 31.54 -14.20 -21.37
N ASP A 69 32.54 -13.67 -22.00
CA ASP A 69 33.83 -14.35 -22.19
C ASP A 69 34.96 -13.56 -21.54
N ALA A 70 35.91 -14.26 -20.94
CA ALA A 70 37.08 -13.66 -20.32
C ALA A 70 38.24 -13.45 -21.30
N ALA A 71 38.18 -14.09 -22.50
CA ALA A 71 39.17 -13.97 -23.54
C ALA A 71 39.26 -12.55 -24.11
N ALA A 72 40.41 -12.16 -24.63
CA ALA A 72 40.50 -10.98 -25.45
C ALA A 72 40.06 -11.32 -26.88
N HIS A 73 39.07 -10.61 -27.39
CA HIS A 73 38.50 -10.82 -28.71
C HIS A 73 39.08 -9.83 -29.69
N TRP A 74 39.73 -10.37 -30.72
CA TRP A 74 40.34 -9.60 -31.79
C TRP A 74 39.47 -9.63 -33.02
N TYR A 75 39.30 -8.45 -33.63
CA TYR A 75 38.57 -8.26 -34.87
C TYR A 75 39.49 -7.62 -35.89
N ARG A 76 39.37 -8.03 -37.16
CA ARG A 76 40.12 -7.48 -38.30
C ARG A 76 39.17 -7.20 -39.44
N PHE A 77 39.37 -6.08 -40.13
CA PHE A 77 38.67 -5.74 -41.36
C PHE A 77 39.48 -4.77 -42.21
N GLU A 78 39.10 -4.65 -43.48
CA GLU A 78 39.76 -3.77 -44.43
C GLU A 78 38.78 -2.80 -45.06
N LEU A 79 39.15 -1.52 -45.11
CA LEU A 79 38.44 -0.46 -45.80
C LEU A 79 39.15 -0.13 -47.10
N SER A 80 38.42 0.04 -48.21
CA SER A 80 38.91 0.54 -49.47
C SER A 80 38.16 1.79 -49.89
N ARG A 81 38.85 2.78 -50.45
CA ARG A 81 38.25 4.05 -50.88
C ARG A 81 38.05 4.03 -52.39
N ALA A 82 36.83 4.25 -52.85
CA ALA A 82 36.52 4.48 -54.26
C ALA A 82 37.00 5.86 -54.71
N ALA A 83 37.22 6.00 -56.02
CA ALA A 83 37.59 7.29 -56.61
C ALA A 83 36.52 8.35 -56.32
N GLY A 84 36.93 9.52 -55.83
CA GLY A 84 36.05 10.62 -55.47
C GLY A 84 35.43 10.55 -54.06
N ALA A 85 35.62 9.44 -53.31
CA ALA A 85 35.18 9.35 -51.94
C ALA A 85 36.08 10.17 -50.97
N PRO A 86 35.55 10.70 -49.85
CA PRO A 86 36.34 11.38 -48.82
C PRO A 86 37.46 10.47 -48.30
N ALA A 87 38.62 11.04 -47.94
CA ALA A 87 39.68 10.31 -47.29
C ALA A 87 39.47 10.09 -45.79
N ARG A 88 38.73 11.00 -45.14
CA ARG A 88 38.47 10.98 -43.68
C ARG A 88 37.12 10.36 -43.36
N TRP A 89 37.14 9.41 -42.44
CA TRP A 89 35.98 8.69 -41.96
C TRP A 89 36.04 8.58 -40.43
N ILE A 90 34.93 8.24 -39.80
CA ILE A 90 34.83 7.94 -38.39
C ILE A 90 34.40 6.48 -38.25
N LEU A 91 35.23 5.67 -37.60
CA LEU A 91 34.85 4.33 -37.14
C LEU A 91 34.12 4.50 -35.78
N ALA A 92 32.89 4.13 -35.73
CA ALA A 92 32.07 4.14 -34.52
C ALA A 92 31.79 2.69 -34.07
N ILE A 93 32.05 2.41 -32.77
CA ILE A 93 31.81 1.13 -32.13
C ILE A 93 30.63 1.30 -31.20
N GLY A 94 29.56 0.56 -31.46
CA GLY A 94 28.23 0.84 -30.94
C GLY A 94 27.89 0.31 -29.55
N SER A 95 28.79 -0.32 -28.82
CA SER A 95 28.56 -0.81 -27.45
C SER A 95 29.34 0.00 -26.42
N PRO A 96 28.73 0.99 -25.77
CA PRO A 96 29.43 1.91 -24.87
C PRO A 96 29.80 1.30 -23.50
N THR A 97 29.47 0.03 -23.27
CA THR A 97 29.73 -0.73 -22.02
C THR A 97 30.87 -1.71 -22.11
N LEU A 98 31.73 -1.56 -23.14
CA LEU A 98 32.94 -2.36 -23.28
C LEU A 98 34.06 -1.75 -22.43
N ASP A 99 34.68 -2.56 -21.54
CA ASP A 99 35.66 -2.08 -20.57
C ASP A 99 36.94 -1.56 -21.27
N GLU A 100 37.48 -2.35 -22.17
CA GLU A 100 38.70 -2.02 -22.95
C GLU A 100 38.48 -2.28 -24.43
N VAL A 101 38.71 -1.27 -25.24
CA VAL A 101 38.69 -1.35 -26.71
C VAL A 101 39.93 -0.68 -27.26
N ASP A 102 40.83 -1.46 -27.82
CA ASP A 102 42.02 -0.95 -28.52
C ASP A 102 41.80 -1.05 -30.01
N VAL A 103 42.08 0.01 -30.74
CA VAL A 103 41.94 0.07 -32.19
C VAL A 103 43.28 0.44 -32.81
N TRP A 104 43.79 -0.39 -33.71
CA TRP A 104 45.01 -0.12 -34.50
C TRP A 104 44.61 0.18 -35.93
N VAL A 105 44.94 1.36 -36.41
CA VAL A 105 44.66 1.84 -37.77
C VAL A 105 45.95 1.90 -38.55
N GLU A 106 46.03 1.16 -39.67
CA GLU A 106 47.17 1.16 -40.56
C GLU A 106 47.38 2.55 -41.18
N GLN A 107 48.59 3.06 -41.08
CA GLN A 107 49.01 4.34 -41.66
C GLN A 107 49.62 4.14 -43.05
N PRO A 108 49.72 5.17 -43.92
CA PRO A 108 50.30 5.08 -45.23
C PRO A 108 51.71 4.51 -45.26
N GLU A 109 52.50 4.69 -44.21
CA GLU A 109 53.85 4.22 -44.05
C GLU A 109 53.95 2.77 -43.54
N GLY A 110 52.84 2.06 -43.40
CA GLY A 110 52.75 0.69 -42.86
C GLY A 110 52.83 0.57 -41.34
N ALA A 111 53.02 1.67 -40.62
CA ALA A 111 52.92 1.71 -39.18
C ALA A 111 51.44 1.65 -38.71
N PHE A 112 51.20 1.26 -37.45
CA PHE A 112 49.86 1.23 -36.89
C PHE A 112 49.72 2.29 -35.78
N LEU A 113 48.73 3.17 -35.92
CA LEU A 113 48.37 4.12 -34.89
C LEU A 113 47.34 3.45 -33.94
N ARG A 114 47.66 3.38 -32.66
CA ARG A 114 46.79 2.81 -31.62
C ARG A 114 45.93 3.88 -30.96
N TYR A 115 44.66 3.60 -30.88
CA TYR A 115 43.68 4.34 -30.06
C TYR A 115 43.22 3.43 -28.92
N ALA A 116 43.33 3.93 -27.68
CA ALA A 116 42.93 3.23 -26.49
C ALA A 116 41.58 3.81 -26.00
N LEU A 117 40.52 3.01 -26.07
CA LEU A 117 39.16 3.34 -25.76
C LEU A 117 38.61 2.35 -24.72
N GLY A 118 37.41 2.61 -24.20
CA GLY A 118 36.71 1.77 -23.24
C GLY A 118 36.03 2.61 -22.17
N ASP A 119 35.10 2.01 -21.43
CA ASP A 119 34.47 2.68 -20.31
C ASP A 119 35.32 2.59 -19.02
N HIS A 120 36.28 1.66 -18.96
CA HIS A 120 37.33 1.59 -17.93
C HIS A 120 38.52 2.50 -18.21
N ARG A 121 38.44 3.38 -19.21
CA ARG A 121 39.49 4.37 -19.55
C ARG A 121 38.93 5.78 -19.45
N PRO A 122 39.78 6.78 -19.11
CA PRO A 122 39.34 8.16 -18.95
C PRO A 122 38.57 8.68 -20.16
N TYR A 123 37.42 9.30 -19.93
CA TYR A 123 36.60 9.84 -21.02
C TYR A 123 37.32 10.92 -21.84
N GLU A 124 38.11 11.73 -21.16
CA GLU A 124 38.89 12.80 -21.78
C GLU A 124 40.00 12.30 -22.72
N ALA A 125 40.48 11.07 -22.54
CA ALA A 125 41.47 10.45 -23.38
C ALA A 125 40.92 9.97 -24.73
N ARG A 126 39.60 10.00 -24.95
CA ARG A 126 38.99 9.61 -26.22
C ARG A 126 39.29 10.60 -27.33
N PRO A 127 39.66 10.16 -28.51
CA PRO A 127 39.95 11.05 -29.65
C PRO A 127 38.71 11.86 -30.09
N LEU A 128 37.50 11.30 -29.88
CA LEU A 128 36.23 11.97 -30.05
C LEU A 128 35.43 11.79 -28.77
N GLN A 129 35.11 12.88 -28.09
CA GLN A 129 34.35 12.88 -26.82
C GLN A 129 32.87 12.67 -27.09
N THR A 130 32.52 11.44 -27.42
CA THR A 130 31.14 10.99 -27.68
C THR A 130 30.76 9.84 -26.76
N ARG A 131 29.46 9.58 -26.66
CA ARG A 131 28.92 8.45 -25.86
C ARG A 131 29.40 7.08 -26.41
N LEU A 132 29.63 6.98 -27.73
CA LEU A 132 30.19 5.78 -28.40
C LEU A 132 31.69 5.85 -28.43
N PHE A 133 32.33 4.70 -28.64
CA PHE A 133 33.77 4.64 -28.95
C PHE A 133 33.96 4.97 -30.41
N ALA A 134 34.48 6.15 -30.70
CA ALA A 134 34.65 6.64 -32.04
C ALA A 134 36.11 7.07 -32.30
N VAL A 135 36.67 6.65 -33.42
CA VAL A 135 38.04 7.02 -33.84
C VAL A 135 38.02 7.62 -35.23
N PRO A 136 38.82 8.66 -35.49
CA PRO A 136 39.06 9.15 -36.85
C PRO A 136 39.93 8.16 -37.61
N VAL A 137 39.53 7.83 -38.83
CA VAL A 137 40.24 6.93 -39.72
C VAL A 137 40.51 7.64 -41.02
N GLU A 138 41.76 7.64 -41.44
CA GLU A 138 42.15 8.10 -42.76
C GLU A 138 42.33 6.90 -43.71
N VAL A 139 41.61 6.92 -44.83
CA VAL A 139 41.61 5.84 -45.84
C VAL A 139 42.21 6.38 -47.15
N PRO A 140 43.53 6.29 -47.35
CA PRO A 140 44.18 6.80 -48.59
C PRO A 140 43.70 6.04 -49.81
N ALA A 141 43.86 4.73 -49.87
CA ALA A 141 43.35 3.82 -50.89
C ALA A 141 42.78 2.56 -50.24
N ARG A 142 43.57 1.93 -49.39
CA ARG A 142 43.20 0.79 -48.56
C ARG A 142 43.78 0.99 -47.17
N THR A 143 43.04 0.57 -46.13
CA THR A 143 43.47 0.69 -44.72
C THR A 143 42.97 -0.53 -43.98
N ARG A 144 43.88 -1.26 -43.35
CA ARG A 144 43.56 -2.40 -42.50
C ARG A 144 43.42 -1.92 -41.06
N ILE A 145 42.42 -2.43 -40.39
CA ILE A 145 42.12 -2.06 -39.00
C ILE A 145 42.01 -3.32 -38.16
N TYR A 146 42.64 -3.28 -37.00
CA TYR A 146 42.49 -4.30 -35.95
C TYR A 146 41.85 -3.68 -34.75
N MET A 147 41.02 -4.47 -34.07
CA MET A 147 40.35 -4.04 -32.84
C MET A 147 40.43 -5.17 -31.82
N ARG A 148 40.92 -4.88 -30.60
CA ARG A 148 40.91 -5.78 -29.44
C ARG A 148 39.82 -5.32 -28.50
N VAL A 149 38.99 -6.23 -28.08
CA VAL A 149 37.91 -5.98 -27.12
C VAL A 149 38.05 -6.94 -25.95
N GLN A 150 38.08 -6.40 -24.77
CA GLN A 150 38.05 -7.14 -23.53
C GLN A 150 37.05 -6.47 -22.56
N THR A 151 36.16 -7.23 -21.95
CA THR A 151 35.12 -6.67 -21.09
C THR A 151 34.64 -7.66 -20.04
N THR A 152 34.19 -7.14 -18.94
CA THR A 152 33.47 -7.89 -17.90
C THR A 152 31.97 -7.99 -18.18
N SER A 153 31.47 -7.24 -19.16
CA SER A 153 30.09 -7.27 -19.66
C SER A 153 29.94 -8.28 -20.82
N THR A 154 28.78 -8.31 -21.47
CA THR A 154 28.58 -9.07 -22.70
C THR A 154 29.37 -8.44 -23.87
N ILE A 155 30.01 -9.27 -24.67
CA ILE A 155 30.82 -8.80 -25.81
C ILE A 155 29.89 -8.57 -27.00
N ASN A 156 29.43 -7.35 -27.17
CA ASN A 156 28.57 -6.91 -28.26
C ASN A 156 29.34 -5.91 -29.13
N VAL A 157 29.85 -6.34 -30.26
CA VAL A 157 30.57 -5.48 -31.18
C VAL A 157 29.70 -5.17 -32.39
N ASN A 158 29.25 -3.91 -32.46
CA ASN A 158 28.58 -3.34 -33.62
C ASN A 158 29.43 -2.17 -34.11
N ALA A 159 29.98 -2.29 -35.30
CA ALA A 159 30.92 -1.31 -35.86
C ALA A 159 30.40 -0.75 -37.19
N GLU A 160 30.43 0.57 -37.31
CA GLU A 160 30.01 1.31 -38.49
C GLU A 160 31.05 2.36 -38.87
N VAL A 161 31.15 2.62 -40.15
CA VAL A 161 32.02 3.67 -40.68
C VAL A 161 31.15 4.80 -41.23
N TRP A 162 31.45 6.03 -40.82
CA TRP A 162 30.62 7.21 -41.10
C TRP A 162 31.43 8.32 -41.77
N GLN A 163 30.80 9.07 -42.66
CA GLN A 163 31.29 10.41 -42.98
C GLN A 163 31.18 11.34 -41.77
N PRO A 164 32.18 12.23 -41.51
CA PRO A 164 32.20 13.07 -40.30
C PRO A 164 30.91 13.88 -40.10
N GLU A 165 30.40 14.52 -41.14
CA GLU A 165 29.21 15.34 -41.10
C GLU A 165 27.96 14.51 -40.78
N ALA A 166 27.86 13.32 -41.39
CA ALA A 166 26.73 12.41 -41.15
C ALA A 166 26.75 11.84 -39.71
N PHE A 167 27.97 11.55 -39.19
CA PHE A 167 28.15 11.12 -37.80
C PHE A 167 27.67 12.20 -36.81
N ILE A 168 28.14 13.44 -36.99
CA ILE A 168 27.77 14.57 -36.13
C ILE A 168 26.24 14.80 -36.17
N ALA A 169 25.66 14.80 -37.39
CA ALA A 169 24.22 14.98 -37.55
C ALA A 169 23.39 13.86 -36.84
N ASN A 170 23.87 12.60 -36.95
CA ASN A 170 23.24 11.45 -36.30
C ASN A 170 23.34 11.52 -34.79
N GLU A 171 24.51 11.84 -34.23
CA GLU A 171 24.70 11.97 -32.78
C GLU A 171 23.91 13.14 -32.23
N THR A 172 23.87 14.31 -32.92
CA THR A 172 23.06 15.46 -32.49
C THR A 172 21.58 15.10 -32.41
N ARG A 173 21.04 14.46 -33.46
CA ARG A 173 19.65 14.00 -33.49
C ARG A 173 19.38 12.95 -32.41
N GLY A 174 20.28 11.99 -32.28
CA GLY A 174 20.18 10.94 -31.25
C GLY A 174 20.18 11.51 -29.83
N ASN A 175 21.05 12.51 -29.57
CA ASN A 175 21.14 13.17 -28.28
C ASN A 175 19.86 13.96 -27.94
N LEU A 176 19.22 14.60 -28.93
CA LEU A 176 17.93 15.27 -28.74
C LEU A 176 16.83 14.28 -28.30
N TYR A 177 16.68 13.17 -29.01
CA TYR A 177 15.66 12.16 -28.67
C TYR A 177 15.91 11.53 -27.29
N ARG A 178 17.17 11.21 -26.96
CA ARG A 178 17.52 10.62 -25.65
C ARG A 178 17.38 11.64 -24.54
N GLY A 179 17.76 12.91 -24.78
CA GLY A 179 17.54 14.00 -23.81
C GLY A 179 16.06 14.19 -23.48
N LEU A 180 15.19 14.16 -24.50
CA LEU A 180 13.74 14.19 -24.28
C LEU A 180 13.23 12.97 -23.50
N TYR A 181 13.74 11.77 -23.83
CA TYR A 181 13.43 10.54 -23.11
C TYR A 181 13.79 10.63 -21.62
N PHE A 182 15.02 11.03 -21.29
CA PHE A 182 15.46 11.19 -19.92
C PHE A 182 14.71 12.30 -19.19
N GLY A 183 14.44 13.41 -19.88
CA GLY A 183 13.65 14.50 -19.33
C GLY A 183 12.25 14.05 -18.90
N ILE A 184 11.57 13.27 -19.72
CA ILE A 184 10.25 12.70 -19.39
C ILE A 184 10.35 11.78 -18.16
N LEU A 185 11.32 10.86 -18.12
CA LEU A 185 11.49 9.95 -16.99
C LEU A 185 11.79 10.71 -15.69
N LEU A 186 12.65 11.74 -15.73
CA LEU A 186 12.98 12.55 -14.55
C LEU A 186 11.75 13.33 -14.04
N ILE A 187 10.98 13.94 -14.94
CA ILE A 187 9.74 14.64 -14.57
C ILE A 187 8.76 13.66 -13.91
N VAL A 188 8.59 12.48 -14.48
CA VAL A 188 7.69 11.45 -13.92
C VAL A 188 8.19 10.97 -12.56
N ALA A 189 9.49 10.67 -12.41
CA ALA A 189 10.07 10.26 -11.13
C ALA A 189 9.87 11.32 -10.06
N MET A 190 10.14 12.60 -10.39
CA MET A 190 9.95 13.73 -9.48
C MET A 190 8.46 13.90 -9.11
N PHE A 191 7.56 13.87 -10.09
CA PHE A 191 6.12 14.02 -9.86
C PHE A 191 5.60 12.95 -8.92
N TYR A 192 5.92 11.67 -9.17
CA TYR A 192 5.48 10.58 -8.29
C TYR A 192 6.18 10.57 -6.94
N SER A 193 7.40 11.07 -6.82
CA SER A 193 8.06 11.28 -5.52
C SER A 193 7.33 12.31 -4.66
N ILE A 194 6.94 13.45 -5.26
CA ILE A 194 6.16 14.49 -4.58
C ILE A 194 4.79 13.93 -4.17
N LEU A 195 4.12 13.24 -5.10
CA LEU A 195 2.80 12.67 -4.86
C LEU A 195 2.84 11.58 -3.77
N ALA A 196 3.87 10.75 -3.77
CA ALA A 196 4.10 9.74 -2.74
C ALA A 196 4.28 10.36 -1.34
N ALA A 197 5.06 11.44 -1.25
CA ALA A 197 5.28 12.16 0.00
C ALA A 197 4.00 12.84 0.49
N TRP A 198 3.25 13.47 -0.42
CA TRP A 198 2.01 14.18 -0.09
C TRP A 198 0.89 13.23 0.35
N LEU A 199 0.67 12.15 -0.41
CA LEU A 199 -0.38 11.16 -0.12
C LEU A 199 0.06 10.09 0.88
N ARG A 200 1.36 10.02 1.22
CA ARG A 200 1.97 8.94 2.00
C ARG A 200 1.68 7.55 1.42
N ASP A 201 1.66 7.46 0.08
CA ASP A 201 1.38 6.23 -0.65
C ASP A 201 2.68 5.51 -1.06
N ALA A 202 2.90 4.33 -0.49
CA ALA A 202 4.09 3.52 -0.74
C ALA A 202 4.17 2.97 -2.18
N ILE A 203 3.04 2.83 -2.88
CA ILE A 203 3.01 2.35 -4.28
C ILE A 203 3.57 3.43 -5.20
N MET A 204 3.13 4.68 -5.00
CA MET A 204 3.64 5.82 -5.75
C MET A 204 5.14 6.04 -5.49
N GLY A 205 5.60 5.85 -4.24
CA GLY A 205 7.01 5.91 -3.88
C GLY A 205 7.84 4.81 -4.53
N ALA A 206 7.36 3.58 -4.53
CA ALA A 206 8.02 2.46 -5.21
C ALA A 206 8.06 2.67 -6.73
N TYR A 207 7.00 3.22 -7.32
CA TYR A 207 6.98 3.56 -8.74
C TYR A 207 7.96 4.67 -9.09
N ALA A 208 8.05 5.73 -8.29
CA ALA A 208 9.04 6.79 -8.45
C ALA A 208 10.48 6.24 -8.39
N GLY A 209 10.76 5.37 -7.40
CA GLY A 209 12.04 4.68 -7.27
C GLY A 209 12.36 3.79 -8.46
N TYR A 210 11.39 3.07 -9.00
CA TYR A 210 11.52 2.28 -10.22
C TYR A 210 11.89 3.16 -11.43
N VAL A 211 11.17 4.27 -11.66
CA VAL A 211 11.46 5.18 -12.79
C VAL A 211 12.82 5.85 -12.63
N ALA A 212 13.21 6.25 -11.42
CA ALA A 212 14.56 6.77 -11.15
C ALA A 212 15.64 5.72 -11.43
N SER A 213 15.38 4.46 -11.07
CA SER A 213 16.28 3.34 -11.38
C SER A 213 16.42 3.09 -12.88
N LEU A 214 15.33 3.25 -13.66
CA LEU A 214 15.37 3.19 -15.12
C LEU A 214 16.25 4.29 -15.72
N VAL A 215 16.22 5.50 -15.15
CA VAL A 215 17.12 6.59 -15.59
C VAL A 215 18.58 6.18 -15.45
N LEU A 216 18.98 5.66 -14.27
CA LEU A 216 20.35 5.21 -14.02
C LEU A 216 20.77 4.07 -14.97
N LEU A 217 19.90 3.07 -15.12
CA LEU A 217 20.14 1.94 -16.00
C LEU A 217 20.38 2.39 -17.45
N HIS A 218 19.50 3.24 -17.97
CA HIS A 218 19.59 3.67 -19.36
C HIS A 218 20.70 4.71 -19.61
N LEU A 219 21.05 5.54 -18.61
CA LEU A 219 22.22 6.42 -18.71
C LEU A 219 23.50 5.60 -18.90
N GLY A 220 23.68 4.50 -18.13
CA GLY A 220 24.81 3.59 -18.27
C GLY A 220 24.79 2.83 -19.59
N HIS A 221 23.67 2.15 -19.87
CA HIS A 221 23.52 1.34 -21.09
C HIS A 221 23.72 2.14 -22.38
N ASN A 222 23.37 3.42 -22.40
CA ASN A 222 23.56 4.30 -23.57
C ASN A 222 24.89 5.07 -23.56
N GLY A 223 25.78 4.86 -22.60
CA GLY A 223 27.09 5.50 -22.53
C GLY A 223 27.08 6.98 -22.13
N TYR A 224 26.00 7.44 -21.45
CA TYR A 224 25.89 8.83 -21.00
C TYR A 224 26.48 9.11 -19.62
N LEU A 225 26.74 8.08 -18.80
CA LEU A 225 27.29 8.30 -17.46
C LEU A 225 28.63 9.05 -17.48
N PRO A 226 29.61 8.68 -18.35
CA PRO A 226 30.83 9.46 -18.47
C PRO A 226 30.60 10.89 -18.97
N VAL A 227 29.63 11.07 -19.87
CA VAL A 227 29.31 12.40 -20.44
C VAL A 227 28.68 13.32 -19.40
N VAL A 228 27.78 12.78 -18.55
CA VAL A 228 27.02 13.59 -17.57
C VAL A 228 27.85 13.89 -16.32
N PHE A 229 28.60 12.91 -15.83
CA PHE A 229 29.35 13.06 -14.57
C PHE A 229 30.81 13.46 -14.76
N ALA A 230 31.29 13.57 -16.03
CA ALA A 230 32.67 13.90 -16.37
C ALA A 230 33.69 13.16 -15.49
N SER A 231 33.39 11.89 -15.20
CA SER A 231 34.11 11.11 -14.19
C SER A 231 35.21 10.27 -14.85
N ASP A 232 36.44 10.45 -14.41
CA ASP A 232 37.56 9.54 -14.71
C ASP A 232 37.44 8.22 -13.92
N SER A 233 36.42 8.09 -13.10
CA SER A 233 36.20 6.93 -12.27
C SER A 233 35.55 5.80 -13.08
N THR A 234 36.35 4.85 -13.50
CA THR A 234 35.92 3.69 -14.28
C THR A 234 34.91 2.80 -13.59
N TRP A 235 34.98 2.68 -12.24
CA TRP A 235 34.05 1.88 -11.47
C TRP A 235 32.67 2.52 -11.31
N LEU A 236 32.58 3.86 -11.39
CA LEU A 236 31.34 4.59 -11.12
C LEU A 236 30.27 4.32 -12.18
N ASN A 237 30.68 4.21 -13.45
CA ASN A 237 29.78 3.92 -14.57
C ASN A 237 29.08 2.58 -14.40
N ASP A 238 29.85 1.54 -14.17
CA ASP A 238 29.38 0.20 -13.90
C ASP A 238 28.48 0.15 -12.66
N ALA A 239 28.94 0.76 -11.56
CA ALA A 239 28.20 0.78 -10.32
C ALA A 239 26.83 1.44 -10.46
N LEU A 240 26.74 2.62 -11.11
CA LEU A 240 25.46 3.33 -11.28
C LEU A 240 24.50 2.55 -12.19
N MET A 241 24.98 1.94 -13.27
CA MET A 241 24.15 1.09 -14.12
C MET A 241 23.62 -0.14 -13.35
N ARG A 242 24.48 -0.81 -12.58
CA ARG A 242 24.12 -1.96 -11.76
C ARG A 242 23.18 -1.59 -10.63
N VAL A 243 23.39 -0.43 -9.96
CA VAL A 243 22.46 0.14 -8.98
C VAL A 243 21.09 0.39 -9.60
N GLY A 244 21.04 0.96 -10.81
CA GLY A 244 19.80 1.14 -11.55
C GLY A 244 19.05 -0.17 -11.79
N PHE A 245 19.76 -1.23 -12.19
CA PHE A 245 19.16 -2.54 -12.43
C PHE A 245 18.64 -3.20 -11.14
N LEU A 246 19.47 -3.26 -10.10
CA LEU A 246 19.11 -3.84 -8.81
C LEU A 246 17.99 -3.07 -8.13
N GLY A 247 18.10 -1.73 -8.11
CA GLY A 247 17.09 -0.84 -7.54
C GLY A 247 15.76 -0.98 -8.28
N GLY A 248 15.79 -0.98 -9.62
CA GLY A 248 14.60 -1.17 -10.45
C GLY A 248 13.88 -2.47 -10.13
N THR A 249 14.60 -3.58 -10.03
CA THR A 249 14.05 -4.90 -9.67
C THR A 249 13.44 -4.90 -8.26
N ALA A 250 14.13 -4.30 -7.28
CA ALA A 250 13.64 -4.20 -5.90
C ALA A 250 12.38 -3.34 -5.81
N PHE A 251 12.35 -2.17 -6.46
CA PHE A 251 11.18 -1.29 -6.47
C PHE A 251 9.99 -1.88 -7.22
N VAL A 252 10.21 -2.60 -8.32
CA VAL A 252 9.15 -3.34 -9.03
C VAL A 252 8.56 -4.41 -8.12
N ALA A 253 9.39 -5.21 -7.44
CA ALA A 253 8.92 -6.22 -6.50
C ALA A 253 8.07 -5.60 -5.38
N LEU A 254 8.54 -4.49 -4.76
CA LEU A 254 7.81 -3.77 -3.73
C LEU A 254 6.48 -3.18 -4.25
N MET A 255 6.50 -2.57 -5.43
CA MET A 255 5.31 -1.98 -6.06
C MET A 255 4.23 -3.03 -6.29
N TRP A 256 4.59 -4.17 -6.87
CA TRP A 256 3.62 -5.25 -7.16
C TRP A 256 3.11 -5.93 -5.90
N ASP A 257 3.96 -6.12 -4.90
CA ASP A 257 3.54 -6.63 -3.60
C ASP A 257 2.42 -5.78 -3.00
N ARG A 258 2.59 -4.45 -3.04
CA ARG A 258 1.63 -3.50 -2.51
C ARG A 258 0.40 -3.33 -3.38
N LEU A 259 0.57 -3.25 -4.71
CA LEU A 259 -0.52 -3.04 -5.66
C LEU A 259 -1.52 -4.19 -5.68
N LEU A 260 -1.02 -5.43 -5.60
CA LEU A 260 -1.84 -6.64 -5.62
C LEU A 260 -2.21 -7.15 -4.22
N GLU A 261 -1.83 -6.42 -3.16
CA GLU A 261 -2.03 -6.84 -1.77
C GLU A 261 -1.60 -8.30 -1.53
N LEU A 262 -0.41 -8.67 -2.04
CA LEU A 262 0.05 -10.07 -2.06
C LEU A 262 0.14 -10.67 -0.66
N ARG A 263 0.44 -9.87 0.35
CA ARG A 263 0.46 -10.31 1.75
C ARG A 263 -0.88 -10.91 2.18
N ARG A 264 -1.99 -10.31 1.74
CA ARG A 264 -3.36 -10.74 2.07
C ARG A 264 -3.85 -11.87 1.17
N ASN A 265 -3.57 -11.75 -0.14
CA ASN A 265 -4.14 -12.63 -1.16
C ASN A 265 -3.29 -13.90 -1.43
N PHE A 266 -1.92 -13.78 -1.36
CA PHE A 266 -0.98 -14.85 -1.70
C PHE A 266 0.31 -14.75 -0.86
N SER A 267 0.27 -15.18 0.39
CA SER A 267 1.38 -15.06 1.36
C SER A 267 2.70 -15.72 0.90
N ARG A 268 2.64 -16.79 0.09
CA ARG A 268 3.85 -17.43 -0.46
C ARG A 268 4.53 -16.55 -1.51
N ILE A 269 3.73 -15.92 -2.40
CA ILE A 269 4.22 -15.01 -3.44
C ILE A 269 4.74 -13.71 -2.79
N HIS A 270 4.05 -13.19 -1.78
CA HIS A 270 4.55 -12.07 -0.97
C HIS A 270 5.97 -12.35 -0.45
N ARG A 271 6.20 -13.52 0.18
CA ARG A 271 7.54 -13.89 0.69
C ARG A 271 8.59 -13.97 -0.41
N LEU A 272 8.22 -14.49 -1.57
CA LEU A 272 9.12 -14.54 -2.74
C LEU A 272 9.50 -13.12 -3.19
N TYR A 273 8.54 -12.21 -3.32
CA TYR A 273 8.80 -10.83 -3.74
C TYR A 273 9.65 -10.06 -2.73
N MET A 274 9.41 -10.26 -1.44
CA MET A 274 10.24 -9.68 -0.38
C MET A 274 11.66 -10.24 -0.41
N LEU A 275 11.82 -11.55 -0.64
CA LEU A 275 13.13 -12.17 -0.79
C LEU A 275 13.87 -11.62 -2.01
N ILE A 276 13.20 -11.47 -3.16
CA ILE A 276 13.78 -10.87 -4.36
C ILE A 276 14.25 -9.45 -4.09
N GLY A 277 13.40 -8.62 -3.47
CA GLY A 277 13.76 -7.26 -3.07
C GLY A 277 14.99 -7.25 -2.16
N LEU A 278 15.00 -8.11 -1.14
CA LEU A 278 16.10 -8.22 -0.19
C LEU A 278 17.41 -8.65 -0.86
N VAL A 279 17.37 -9.67 -1.75
CA VAL A 279 18.55 -10.14 -2.48
C VAL A 279 19.14 -9.02 -3.35
N ASN A 280 18.30 -8.27 -4.05
CA ASN A 280 18.76 -7.14 -4.87
C ASN A 280 19.37 -6.01 -4.02
N VAL A 281 18.77 -5.68 -2.88
CA VAL A 281 19.33 -4.69 -1.95
C VAL A 281 20.65 -5.19 -1.34
N ALA A 282 20.71 -6.47 -0.93
CA ALA A 282 21.93 -7.08 -0.39
C ALA A 282 23.07 -7.19 -1.42
N ALA A 283 22.74 -7.21 -2.71
CA ALA A 283 23.74 -7.20 -3.78
C ALA A 283 24.34 -5.81 -4.05
N LEU A 284 23.72 -4.70 -3.57
CA LEU A 284 24.21 -3.34 -3.81
C LEU A 284 25.68 -3.10 -3.40
N PRO A 285 26.17 -3.59 -2.24
CA PRO A 285 27.59 -3.44 -1.90
C PRO A 285 28.56 -4.13 -2.86
N LEU A 286 28.09 -5.14 -3.61
CA LEU A 286 28.92 -5.91 -4.53
C LEU A 286 29.05 -5.27 -5.91
N VAL A 287 28.24 -4.24 -6.23
CA VAL A 287 28.23 -3.61 -7.59
C VAL A 287 29.57 -3.02 -8.01
N ALA A 288 30.39 -2.58 -7.04
CA ALA A 288 31.71 -2.02 -7.26
C ALA A 288 32.84 -3.08 -7.24
N THR A 289 32.49 -4.37 -7.10
CA THR A 289 33.47 -5.45 -6.97
C THR A 289 33.43 -6.41 -8.16
N ALA A 290 34.54 -7.11 -8.41
CA ALA A 290 34.62 -8.17 -9.41
C ALA A 290 33.65 -9.34 -9.12
N SER A 291 33.25 -9.52 -7.86
CA SER A 291 32.29 -10.57 -7.44
C SER A 291 30.90 -10.39 -8.05
N TYR A 292 30.52 -9.16 -8.46
CA TYR A 292 29.26 -8.92 -9.15
C TYR A 292 29.13 -9.74 -10.43
N ARG A 293 30.22 -9.93 -11.18
CA ARG A 293 30.23 -10.73 -12.41
C ARG A 293 29.74 -12.16 -12.20
N VAL A 294 30.04 -12.76 -11.06
CA VAL A 294 29.59 -14.13 -10.72
C VAL A 294 28.12 -14.21 -10.42
N ILE A 295 27.56 -13.19 -9.77
CA ILE A 295 26.16 -13.17 -9.34
C ILE A 295 25.19 -12.57 -10.39
N ALA A 296 25.70 -11.75 -11.31
CA ALA A 296 24.89 -11.05 -12.31
C ALA A 296 23.99 -11.97 -13.14
N PRO A 297 24.44 -13.14 -13.66
CA PRO A 297 23.57 -14.04 -14.41
C PRO A 297 22.37 -14.54 -13.58
N SER A 298 22.60 -14.85 -12.30
CA SER A 298 21.54 -15.30 -11.40
C SER A 298 20.53 -14.17 -11.11
N ILE A 299 21.01 -12.96 -10.94
CA ILE A 299 20.16 -11.77 -10.72
C ILE A 299 19.32 -11.48 -11.97
N ASN A 300 19.91 -11.60 -13.17
CA ASN A 300 19.18 -11.43 -14.42
C ASN A 300 18.06 -12.47 -14.58
N LEU A 301 18.30 -13.74 -14.22
CA LEU A 301 17.28 -14.78 -14.22
C LEU A 301 16.15 -14.49 -13.23
N ILE A 302 16.49 -13.95 -12.05
CA ILE A 302 15.50 -13.51 -11.05
C ILE A 302 14.65 -12.37 -11.62
N ALA A 303 15.25 -11.34 -12.20
CA ALA A 303 14.53 -10.24 -12.83
C ALA A 303 13.62 -10.72 -13.96
N MET A 304 14.11 -11.65 -14.80
CA MET A 304 13.32 -12.25 -15.87
C MET A 304 12.12 -13.05 -15.34
N SER A 305 12.29 -13.77 -14.23
CA SER A 305 11.20 -14.52 -13.59
C SER A 305 10.07 -13.61 -13.11
N ILE A 306 10.37 -12.45 -12.53
CA ILE A 306 9.38 -11.43 -12.17
C ILE A 306 8.62 -10.96 -13.42
N GLY A 307 9.36 -10.69 -14.50
CA GLY A 307 8.79 -10.28 -15.78
C GLY A 307 7.75 -11.26 -16.31
N ILE A 308 7.92 -12.56 -16.09
CA ILE A 308 7.00 -13.61 -16.53
C ILE A 308 5.84 -13.81 -15.53
N ILE A 309 6.15 -13.84 -14.23
CA ILE A 309 5.16 -14.12 -13.17
C ILE A 309 4.12 -12.99 -13.06
N ASN A 310 4.53 -11.73 -13.15
CA ASN A 310 3.63 -10.57 -12.97
C ASN A 310 2.45 -10.54 -13.96
N PRO A 311 2.63 -10.69 -15.28
CA PRO A 311 1.50 -10.70 -16.21
C PRO A 311 0.52 -11.84 -15.93
N ILE A 312 1.03 -13.01 -15.53
CA ILE A 312 0.20 -14.17 -15.19
C ILE A 312 -0.65 -13.86 -13.96
N LEU A 313 -0.05 -13.31 -12.90
CA LEU A 313 -0.78 -12.90 -11.69
C LEU A 313 -1.83 -11.84 -12.00
N LEU A 314 -1.46 -10.80 -12.74
CA LEU A 314 -2.40 -9.74 -13.14
C LEU A 314 -3.56 -10.29 -13.97
N GLY A 315 -3.29 -11.21 -14.89
CA GLY A 315 -4.32 -11.89 -15.68
C GLY A 315 -5.29 -12.68 -14.79
N ILE A 316 -4.78 -13.44 -13.81
CA ILE A 316 -5.59 -14.19 -12.84
C ILE A 316 -6.44 -13.23 -11.99
N PHE A 317 -5.84 -12.15 -11.46
CA PHE A 317 -6.55 -11.16 -10.66
C PHE A 317 -7.64 -10.45 -11.47
N TRP A 318 -7.31 -10.01 -12.67
CA TRP A 318 -8.28 -9.38 -13.56
C TRP A 318 -9.46 -10.32 -13.88
N TRP A 319 -9.18 -11.57 -14.20
CA TRP A 319 -10.23 -12.54 -14.52
C TRP A 319 -11.17 -12.77 -13.33
N ARG A 320 -10.62 -12.83 -12.10
CA ARG A 320 -11.41 -13.00 -10.87
C ARG A 320 -12.21 -11.77 -10.47
N SER A 321 -11.61 -10.58 -10.54
CA SER A 321 -12.21 -9.35 -10.02
C SER A 321 -12.95 -8.52 -11.06
N ARG A 322 -12.64 -8.72 -12.35
CA ARG A 322 -13.16 -7.92 -13.49
C ARG A 322 -12.94 -6.41 -13.35
N ARG A 323 -12.00 -5.97 -12.51
CA ARG A 323 -11.68 -4.55 -12.32
C ARG A 323 -10.91 -4.01 -13.53
N ALA A 324 -11.41 -2.94 -14.14
CA ALA A 324 -10.79 -2.33 -15.33
C ALA A 324 -9.36 -1.82 -15.07
N GLU A 325 -9.08 -1.37 -13.86
CA GLU A 325 -7.75 -0.90 -13.43
C GLU A 325 -6.67 -1.98 -13.59
N LEU A 326 -6.99 -3.24 -13.24
CA LEU A 326 -6.05 -4.35 -13.37
C LEU A 326 -5.71 -4.66 -14.82
N MET A 327 -6.62 -4.40 -15.76
CA MET A 327 -6.33 -4.51 -17.19
C MET A 327 -5.33 -3.43 -17.64
N VAL A 328 -5.48 -2.20 -17.15
CA VAL A 328 -4.52 -1.12 -17.44
C VAL A 328 -3.14 -1.49 -16.92
N TYR A 329 -3.04 -1.99 -15.69
CA TYR A 329 -1.76 -2.46 -15.12
C TYR A 329 -1.19 -3.65 -15.87
N PHE A 330 -2.03 -4.60 -16.32
CA PHE A 330 -1.60 -5.72 -17.15
C PHE A 330 -0.96 -5.23 -18.45
N ILE A 331 -1.62 -4.34 -19.16
CA ILE A 331 -1.10 -3.75 -20.41
C ILE A 331 0.19 -2.96 -20.13
N ALA A 332 0.19 -2.12 -19.08
CA ALA A 332 1.36 -1.36 -18.67
C ALA A 332 2.58 -2.23 -18.43
N PHE A 333 2.40 -3.45 -17.93
CA PHE A 333 3.49 -4.35 -17.58
C PHE A 333 3.95 -5.24 -18.74
N VAL A 334 3.04 -5.72 -19.55
CA VAL A 334 3.38 -6.60 -20.71
C VAL A 334 4.23 -5.86 -21.73
N ILE A 335 3.96 -4.57 -21.94
CA ILE A 335 4.70 -3.76 -22.94
C ILE A 335 6.20 -3.69 -22.63
N PRO A 336 6.67 -3.22 -21.46
CA PRO A 336 8.10 -3.17 -21.15
C PRO A 336 8.72 -4.55 -20.99
N MET A 337 7.94 -5.57 -20.65
CA MET A 337 8.40 -6.95 -20.59
C MET A 337 8.90 -7.42 -21.96
N VAL A 338 8.17 -7.11 -23.04
CA VAL A 338 8.60 -7.45 -24.40
C VAL A 338 9.94 -6.77 -24.72
N GLY A 339 10.08 -5.48 -24.39
CA GLY A 339 11.33 -4.75 -24.59
C GLY A 339 12.49 -5.30 -23.75
N GLY A 340 12.24 -5.57 -22.47
CA GLY A 340 13.23 -6.13 -21.55
C GLY A 340 13.68 -7.54 -21.93
N LEU A 341 12.76 -8.42 -22.33
CA LEU A 341 13.08 -9.76 -22.82
C LEU A 341 13.90 -9.70 -24.12
N THR A 342 13.56 -8.76 -25.03
CA THR A 342 14.34 -8.54 -26.25
C THR A 342 15.76 -8.07 -25.92
N LEU A 343 15.91 -7.15 -24.96
CA LEU A 343 17.23 -6.69 -24.50
C LEU A 343 18.05 -7.86 -23.95
N ILE A 344 17.50 -8.67 -23.07
CA ILE A 344 18.19 -9.84 -22.50
C ILE A 344 18.54 -10.85 -23.61
N ALA A 345 17.61 -11.11 -24.53
CA ALA A 345 17.86 -12.03 -25.66
C ALA A 345 18.96 -11.52 -26.60
N MET A 346 19.05 -10.21 -26.80
CA MET A 346 20.11 -9.55 -27.55
C MET A 346 21.46 -9.69 -26.83
N GLU A 347 21.51 -9.45 -25.53
CA GLU A 347 22.70 -9.61 -24.70
C GLU A 347 23.20 -11.06 -24.68
N MET A 348 22.28 -12.03 -24.74
CA MET A 348 22.63 -13.46 -24.84
C MET A 348 22.94 -13.92 -26.28
N GLY A 349 22.94 -13.02 -27.27
CA GLY A 349 23.20 -13.35 -28.66
C GLY A 349 22.11 -14.16 -29.36
N TRP A 350 20.91 -14.28 -28.76
CA TRP A 350 19.78 -15.02 -29.37
C TRP A 350 19.08 -14.20 -30.46
N VAL A 351 19.11 -12.88 -30.32
CA VAL A 351 18.51 -11.93 -31.26
C VAL A 351 19.60 -10.99 -31.78
N PRO A 352 19.61 -10.68 -33.10
CA PRO A 352 20.60 -9.77 -33.67
C PRO A 352 20.45 -8.36 -33.14
N GLN A 353 21.58 -7.66 -32.97
CA GLN A 353 21.61 -6.26 -32.58
C GLN A 353 21.38 -5.38 -33.82
N ASN A 354 20.27 -4.66 -33.83
CA ASN A 354 19.92 -3.69 -34.86
C ASN A 354 19.24 -2.45 -34.26
N ALA A 355 18.92 -1.45 -35.07
CA ALA A 355 18.33 -0.21 -34.61
C ALA A 355 17.00 -0.39 -33.83
N LEU A 356 16.21 -1.38 -34.22
CA LEU A 356 14.93 -1.68 -33.53
C LEU A 356 15.18 -2.36 -32.18
N THR A 357 15.94 -3.49 -32.18
CA THR A 357 16.18 -4.29 -30.96
C THR A 357 16.91 -3.49 -29.88
N SER A 358 17.89 -2.64 -30.28
CA SER A 358 18.66 -1.80 -29.37
C SER A 358 17.84 -0.66 -28.72
N ASN A 359 16.77 -0.19 -29.36
CA ASN A 359 15.94 0.89 -28.82
C ASN A 359 14.60 0.39 -28.29
N LEU A 360 14.24 -0.88 -28.49
CA LEU A 360 12.90 -1.40 -28.17
C LEU A 360 12.57 -1.26 -26.69
N TYR A 361 13.52 -1.52 -25.80
CA TYR A 361 13.30 -1.39 -24.36
C TYR A 361 13.05 0.07 -23.94
N GLN A 362 13.72 1.04 -24.54
CA GLN A 362 13.47 2.47 -24.30
C GLN A 362 12.09 2.89 -24.77
N ILE A 363 11.69 2.47 -25.98
CA ILE A 363 10.35 2.77 -26.53
C ILE A 363 9.27 2.15 -25.65
N THR A 364 9.40 0.88 -25.30
CA THR A 364 8.42 0.17 -24.48
C THR A 364 8.37 0.69 -23.05
N SER A 365 9.51 1.12 -22.47
CA SER A 365 9.53 1.74 -21.14
C SER A 365 8.83 3.11 -21.11
N LEU A 366 8.92 3.90 -22.18
CA LEU A 366 8.18 5.16 -22.29
C LEU A 366 6.68 4.93 -22.38
N VAL A 367 6.25 3.97 -23.21
CA VAL A 367 4.84 3.58 -23.30
C VAL A 367 4.33 3.05 -21.94
N HIS A 368 5.16 2.23 -21.26
CA HIS A 368 4.84 1.76 -19.90
C HIS A 368 4.59 2.93 -18.94
N VAL A 369 5.49 3.91 -18.92
CA VAL A 369 5.36 5.08 -18.04
C VAL A 369 4.05 5.84 -18.29
N LEU A 370 3.66 6.02 -19.55
CA LEU A 370 2.40 6.67 -19.89
C LEU A 370 1.17 5.86 -19.44
N VAL A 371 1.14 4.56 -19.76
CA VAL A 371 0.01 3.68 -19.40
C VAL A 371 -0.09 3.48 -17.90
N MET A 372 1.04 3.31 -17.22
CA MET A 372 1.09 3.18 -15.76
C MET A 372 0.63 4.45 -15.05
N SER A 373 1.04 5.63 -15.57
CA SER A 373 0.58 6.92 -15.04
C SER A 373 -0.94 7.08 -15.17
N PHE A 374 -1.52 6.62 -16.26
CA PHE A 374 -2.97 6.59 -16.43
C PHE A 374 -3.64 5.64 -15.42
N GLY A 375 -3.08 4.44 -15.21
CA GLY A 375 -3.58 3.49 -14.22
C GLY A 375 -3.54 4.03 -12.78
N LEU A 376 -2.43 4.69 -12.42
CA LEU A 376 -2.30 5.34 -11.09
C LEU A 376 -3.25 6.53 -10.94
N ALA A 377 -3.53 7.29 -12.01
CA ALA A 377 -4.52 8.36 -11.99
C ALA A 377 -5.95 7.84 -11.78
N LEU A 378 -6.31 6.72 -12.41
CA LEU A 378 -7.59 6.04 -12.17
C LEU A 378 -7.72 5.59 -10.71
N ARG A 379 -6.65 5.00 -10.15
CA ARG A 379 -6.62 4.60 -8.75
C ARG A 379 -6.80 5.80 -7.81
N LEU A 380 -6.14 6.92 -8.08
CA LEU A 380 -6.28 8.13 -7.28
C LEU A 380 -7.72 8.64 -7.28
N ARG A 381 -8.37 8.67 -8.44
CA ARG A 381 -9.79 9.02 -8.55
C ARG A 381 -10.68 8.09 -7.73
N GLN A 382 -10.43 6.79 -7.78
CA GLN A 382 -11.19 5.82 -7.00
C GLN A 382 -11.01 6.05 -5.50
N MET A 383 -9.80 6.26 -5.03
CA MET A 383 -9.53 6.57 -3.61
C MET A 383 -10.26 7.83 -3.15
N GLN A 384 -10.30 8.89 -3.97
CA GLN A 384 -11.02 10.12 -3.66
C GLN A 384 -12.54 9.88 -3.60
N HIS A 385 -13.09 9.10 -4.53
CA HIS A 385 -14.50 8.74 -4.54
C HIS A 385 -14.88 7.93 -3.31
N ASP A 386 -14.08 6.91 -2.95
CA ASP A 386 -14.32 6.05 -1.79
C ASP A 386 -14.25 6.85 -0.48
N LYS A 387 -13.31 7.80 -0.40
CA LYS A 387 -13.20 8.72 0.74
C LYS A 387 -14.44 9.62 0.86
N ALA A 388 -14.88 10.23 -0.23
CA ALA A 388 -16.06 11.08 -0.25
C ALA A 388 -17.34 10.30 0.12
N ALA A 389 -17.49 9.06 -0.38
CA ALA A 389 -18.60 8.18 -0.03
C ALA A 389 -18.59 7.81 1.46
N ALA A 390 -17.41 7.53 2.04
CA ALA A 390 -17.27 7.25 3.47
C ALA A 390 -17.64 8.48 4.33
N GLU A 391 -17.18 9.67 3.96
CA GLU A 391 -17.51 10.93 4.65
C GLU A 391 -19.03 11.21 4.61
N GLN A 392 -19.67 11.03 3.46
CA GLN A 392 -21.14 11.14 3.34
C GLN A 392 -21.85 10.11 4.21
N GLY A 393 -21.38 8.89 4.26
CA GLY A 393 -21.94 7.84 5.12
C GLY A 393 -21.95 8.23 6.60
N VAL A 394 -20.86 8.82 7.09
CA VAL A 394 -20.75 9.32 8.46
C VAL A 394 -21.73 10.46 8.73
N LEU A 395 -21.87 11.42 7.80
CA LEU A 395 -22.80 12.54 7.94
C LEU A 395 -24.26 12.07 7.97
N VAL A 396 -24.65 11.16 7.09
CA VAL A 396 -26.00 10.58 7.05
C VAL A 396 -26.30 9.81 8.34
N ALA A 397 -25.34 9.04 8.86
CA ALA A 397 -25.50 8.33 10.13
C ALA A 397 -25.70 9.31 11.30
N ALA A 398 -24.91 10.38 11.37
CA ALA A 398 -25.04 11.41 12.39
C ALA A 398 -26.40 12.13 12.33
N GLN A 399 -26.87 12.48 11.13
CA GLN A 399 -28.20 13.09 10.94
C GLN A 399 -29.33 12.19 11.40
N ARG A 400 -29.31 10.89 11.05
CA ARG A 400 -30.31 9.92 11.51
C ARG A 400 -30.36 9.82 13.02
N THR A 401 -29.21 9.80 13.67
CA THR A 401 -29.13 9.76 15.14
C THR A 401 -29.75 11.02 15.76
N GLU A 402 -29.51 12.19 15.20
CA GLU A 402 -30.07 13.46 15.70
C GLU A 402 -31.56 13.56 15.44
N GLU A 403 -32.06 13.12 14.29
CA GLU A 403 -33.49 13.05 13.98
C GLU A 403 -34.23 12.12 14.96
N GLN A 404 -33.65 10.96 15.24
CA GLN A 404 -34.19 10.01 16.20
C GLN A 404 -34.28 10.62 17.60
N ARG A 405 -33.25 11.33 18.06
CA ARG A 405 -33.24 12.04 19.35
C ARG A 405 -34.35 13.08 19.43
N ARG A 406 -34.49 13.92 18.40
CA ARG A 406 -35.55 14.94 18.34
C ARG A 406 -36.94 14.32 18.36
N PHE A 407 -37.13 13.22 17.64
CA PHE A 407 -38.39 12.50 17.59
C PHE A 407 -38.76 11.93 18.97
N VAL A 408 -37.83 11.31 19.68
CA VAL A 408 -38.05 10.80 21.06
C VAL A 408 -38.37 11.92 22.03
N ALA A 409 -37.63 13.04 21.98
CA ALA A 409 -37.90 14.20 22.83
C ALA A 409 -39.30 14.82 22.57
N MET A 410 -39.69 14.91 21.30
CA MET A 410 -41.01 15.40 20.92
C MET A 410 -42.14 14.48 21.45
N LEU A 411 -42.02 13.17 21.21
CA LEU A 411 -43.02 12.20 21.70
C LEU A 411 -43.21 12.30 23.19
N SER A 412 -42.17 12.56 23.94
CA SER A 412 -42.19 12.72 25.36
C SER A 412 -43.05 13.89 25.83
N HIS A 413 -42.86 15.02 25.18
CA HIS A 413 -43.67 16.20 25.46
C HIS A 413 -45.15 15.96 25.10
N GLU A 414 -45.39 15.30 23.97
CA GLU A 414 -46.71 14.99 23.47
C GLU A 414 -47.46 13.97 24.38
N PHE A 415 -46.74 13.04 25.03
CA PHE A 415 -47.37 12.12 25.99
C PHE A 415 -47.57 12.72 27.35
N ARG A 416 -46.67 13.56 27.88
CA ARG A 416 -46.83 14.21 29.18
C ARG A 416 -48.05 15.13 29.22
N ASN A 417 -48.34 15.86 28.15
CA ASN A 417 -49.41 16.83 28.09
C ASN A 417 -50.82 16.21 28.35
N PRO A 418 -51.26 15.16 27.60
CA PRO A 418 -52.55 14.53 27.84
C PRO A 418 -52.61 13.81 29.19
N LEU A 419 -51.51 13.19 29.64
CA LEU A 419 -51.47 12.54 30.95
C LEU A 419 -51.67 13.54 32.07
N ALA A 420 -51.00 14.70 32.02
CA ALA A 420 -51.20 15.77 32.99
C ALA A 420 -52.63 16.39 32.94
N ALA A 421 -53.24 16.42 31.74
CA ALA A 421 -54.63 16.89 31.59
C ALA A 421 -55.61 15.90 32.20
N ILE A 422 -55.40 14.58 32.01
CA ILE A 422 -56.27 13.55 32.63
C ILE A 422 -56.13 13.58 34.16
N ASP A 423 -54.93 13.70 34.73
CA ASP A 423 -54.69 13.78 36.15
C ASP A 423 -55.39 15.00 36.79
N ARG A 424 -55.16 16.19 36.15
CA ARG A 424 -55.85 17.42 36.60
C ARG A 424 -57.37 17.31 36.55
N SER A 425 -57.93 16.69 35.51
CA SER A 425 -59.38 16.50 35.37
C SER A 425 -59.91 15.57 36.44
N ALA A 426 -59.23 14.46 36.72
CA ALA A 426 -59.59 13.54 37.80
C ALA A 426 -59.54 14.23 39.19
N GLN A 427 -58.50 15.02 39.45
CA GLN A 427 -58.32 15.78 40.67
C GLN A 427 -59.40 16.85 40.81
N MET A 428 -59.77 17.55 39.75
CA MET A 428 -60.86 18.56 39.81
C MET A 428 -62.25 17.95 40.09
N ILE A 429 -62.52 16.73 39.59
CA ILE A 429 -63.73 16.01 39.91
C ILE A 429 -63.74 15.65 41.39
N GLU A 430 -62.65 15.15 41.94
CA GLU A 430 -62.52 14.81 43.38
C GLU A 430 -62.73 16.03 44.28
N ILE A 431 -62.18 17.19 43.95
CA ILE A 431 -62.28 18.43 44.68
C ILE A 431 -63.71 19.03 44.59
N LYS A 432 -64.37 18.99 43.43
CA LYS A 432 -65.66 19.63 43.19
C LYS A 432 -66.84 18.79 43.59
N THR A 433 -66.67 17.52 43.91
CA THR A 433 -67.74 16.60 44.26
C THR A 433 -67.44 15.94 45.62
N PRO A 434 -67.60 16.64 46.76
CA PRO A 434 -67.27 16.12 48.11
C PRO A 434 -68.05 14.87 48.52
N ASP A 435 -69.31 14.69 48.00
CA ASP A 435 -70.21 13.57 48.33
C ASP A 435 -70.16 12.44 47.29
N LEU A 436 -68.99 12.17 46.67
CA LEU A 436 -68.83 11.08 45.77
C LEU A 436 -69.11 9.71 46.39
N ALA A 437 -69.83 8.86 45.66
CA ALA A 437 -70.02 7.49 46.10
C ALA A 437 -68.68 6.76 46.23
N ILE A 438 -68.51 5.90 47.21
CA ILE A 438 -67.24 5.14 47.46
C ILE A 438 -66.74 4.45 46.23
N SER A 439 -67.63 3.95 45.37
CA SER A 439 -67.24 3.30 44.08
C SER A 439 -66.65 4.28 43.06
N GLU A 440 -67.08 5.53 43.02
CA GLU A 440 -66.62 6.58 42.11
C GLU A 440 -65.30 7.16 42.57
N ALA A 441 -65.13 7.42 43.85
CA ALA A 441 -63.88 7.82 44.47
C ALA A 441 -62.75 6.76 44.17
N LYS A 442 -63.10 5.48 44.30
CA LYS A 442 -62.18 4.39 43.98
C LYS A 442 -61.78 4.36 42.50
N ARG A 443 -62.72 4.69 41.58
CA ARG A 443 -62.42 4.78 40.14
C ARG A 443 -61.50 5.97 39.83
N LEU A 444 -61.72 7.15 40.44
CA LEU A 444 -60.85 8.30 40.27
C LEU A 444 -59.42 8.01 40.77
N THR A 445 -59.31 7.44 41.96
CA THR A 445 -57.99 6.98 42.47
C THR A 445 -57.31 5.99 41.54
N GLN A 446 -58.10 5.08 40.94
CA GLN A 446 -57.53 4.14 39.94
C GLN A 446 -57.08 4.83 38.65
N ILE A 447 -57.83 5.83 38.14
CA ILE A 447 -57.44 6.62 36.97
C ILE A 447 -56.13 7.36 37.24
N ARG A 448 -56.04 8.09 38.38
CA ARG A 448 -54.86 8.83 38.80
C ARG A 448 -53.65 7.89 38.96
N GLY A 449 -53.85 6.74 39.60
CA GLY A 449 -52.79 5.72 39.71
C GLY A 449 -52.29 5.18 38.37
N ASN A 450 -53.20 5.01 37.38
CA ASN A 450 -52.82 4.60 36.04
C ASN A 450 -52.06 5.72 35.27
N VAL A 451 -52.48 6.97 35.42
CA VAL A 451 -51.81 8.13 34.84
C VAL A 451 -50.38 8.29 35.40
N ALA A 452 -50.24 8.21 36.72
CA ALA A 452 -48.91 8.24 37.37
C ALA A 452 -48.01 7.11 36.88
N THR A 453 -48.57 5.90 36.69
CA THR A 453 -47.83 4.75 36.14
C THR A 453 -47.38 5.00 34.71
N LEU A 454 -48.24 5.52 33.84
CA LEU A 454 -47.91 5.84 32.43
C LEU A 454 -46.90 6.96 32.35
N SER A 455 -47.01 8.02 33.13
CA SER A 455 -46.04 9.11 33.21
C SER A 455 -44.66 8.58 33.61
N GLY A 456 -44.59 7.75 34.65
CA GLY A 456 -43.33 7.11 35.06
C GLY A 456 -42.73 6.20 34.00
N LEU A 457 -43.52 5.51 33.18
CA LEU A 457 -43.03 4.71 32.06
C LEU A 457 -42.43 5.57 30.94
N VAL A 458 -43.11 6.68 30.61
CA VAL A 458 -42.60 7.64 29.61
C VAL A 458 -41.29 8.27 30.08
N ASP A 459 -41.22 8.72 31.32
CA ASP A 459 -40.00 9.33 31.89
C ASP A 459 -38.84 8.34 31.95
N ASN A 460 -39.10 7.10 32.32
CA ASN A 460 -38.09 6.02 32.34
C ASN A 460 -37.62 5.66 30.94
N PHE A 461 -38.51 5.59 29.94
CA PHE A 461 -38.14 5.34 28.54
C PHE A 461 -37.20 6.41 28.00
N LEU A 462 -37.52 7.68 28.28
CA LEU A 462 -36.67 8.82 27.89
C LEU A 462 -35.31 8.81 28.54
N LEU A 463 -35.27 8.51 29.82
CA LEU A 463 -34.02 8.41 30.56
C LEU A 463 -33.14 7.32 29.99
N THR A 464 -33.74 6.18 29.59
CA THR A 464 -32.98 5.09 28.97
C THR A 464 -32.38 5.50 27.61
N GLU A 465 -33.21 6.09 26.76
CA GLU A 465 -32.74 6.58 25.45
C GLU A 465 -31.62 7.64 25.61
N ALA A 466 -31.75 8.53 26.59
CA ALA A 466 -30.74 9.54 26.88
C ALA A 466 -29.44 8.93 27.41
N LEU A 467 -29.51 7.89 28.22
CA LEU A 467 -28.31 7.19 28.76
C LEU A 467 -27.66 6.27 27.73
N ASP A 468 -28.42 5.57 26.88
CA ASP A 468 -27.93 4.66 25.86
C ASP A 468 -27.13 5.38 24.77
N HIS A 469 -27.48 6.62 24.48
CA HIS A 469 -26.80 7.44 23.47
C HIS A 469 -25.74 8.38 24.05
N GLN A 470 -25.35 8.24 25.34
CA GLN A 470 -24.44 9.18 26.02
C GLN A 470 -24.86 10.65 25.86
N ALA A 471 -26.15 10.86 25.66
CA ALA A 471 -26.72 12.19 25.38
C ALA A 471 -26.93 13.02 26.63
N MET A 472 -26.84 12.42 27.82
CA MET A 472 -27.02 13.06 29.09
C MET A 472 -25.68 13.16 29.83
N ALA A 473 -25.18 14.37 29.99
CA ALA A 473 -24.10 14.63 30.92
C ALA A 473 -24.65 14.48 32.35
N LEU A 474 -24.06 13.55 33.13
CA LEU A 474 -24.41 13.41 34.55
C LEU A 474 -24.10 14.70 35.30
N SER A 475 -25.08 15.24 36.03
CA SER A 475 -24.88 16.40 36.91
C SER A 475 -24.35 15.93 38.26
N ARG A 476 -23.08 15.47 38.28
CA ARG A 476 -22.44 14.99 39.52
C ARG A 476 -22.10 16.18 40.39
N GLU A 477 -22.60 16.14 41.64
CA GLU A 477 -22.31 17.16 42.66
C GLU A 477 -22.01 16.51 44.02
N PRO A 478 -21.34 17.20 44.95
CA PRO A 478 -21.15 16.72 46.30
C PRO A 478 -22.52 16.60 47.01
N CYS A 479 -22.95 15.38 47.27
CA CYS A 479 -24.26 15.11 47.86
C CYS A 479 -24.12 14.42 49.23
N ALA A 480 -24.87 14.91 50.22
CA ALA A 480 -24.98 14.27 51.52
C ALA A 480 -25.91 13.05 51.39
N ILE A 481 -25.38 11.87 51.67
CA ILE A 481 -26.08 10.61 51.43
C ILE A 481 -27.31 10.42 52.33
N ARG A 482 -27.22 10.78 53.63
CA ARG A 482 -28.33 10.65 54.54
C ARG A 482 -29.53 11.49 54.13
N PRO A 483 -29.44 12.83 53.90
CA PRO A 483 -30.54 13.64 53.41
C PRO A 483 -31.15 13.16 52.09
N LEU A 484 -30.32 12.71 51.15
CA LEU A 484 -30.79 12.14 49.88
C LEU A 484 -31.70 10.94 50.11
N LEU A 485 -31.26 9.97 50.94
CA LEU A 485 -32.01 8.77 51.22
C LEU A 485 -33.27 9.08 52.05
N GLU A 486 -33.18 9.94 53.04
CA GLU A 486 -34.35 10.38 53.84
C GLU A 486 -35.41 11.05 52.96
N GLY A 487 -35.00 11.90 51.98
CA GLY A 487 -35.91 12.51 51.01
C GLY A 487 -36.63 11.49 50.14
N VAL A 488 -35.90 10.47 49.63
CA VAL A 488 -36.50 9.36 48.86
C VAL A 488 -37.50 8.57 49.68
N LEU A 489 -37.22 8.37 50.96
CA LEU A 489 -38.07 7.57 51.86
C LEU A 489 -39.27 8.31 52.37
N GLN A 490 -39.21 9.65 52.53
CA GLN A 490 -40.33 10.48 53.00
C GLN A 490 -41.53 10.37 52.06
N MET A 491 -41.32 10.31 50.75
CA MET A 491 -42.39 10.12 49.76
C MET A 491 -43.10 8.76 49.88
N GLN A 492 -42.51 7.77 50.52
CA GLN A 492 -43.04 6.42 50.66
C GLN A 492 -43.57 6.13 52.11
N ARG A 493 -43.08 6.89 53.10
CA ARG A 493 -43.52 6.74 54.50
C ARG A 493 -44.98 7.09 54.75
N GLU A 494 -45.56 7.99 53.96
CA GLU A 494 -47.02 8.36 54.10
C GLU A 494 -47.97 7.16 53.81
N GLU A 495 -47.52 6.18 53.00
CA GLU A 495 -48.27 4.97 52.64
C GLU A 495 -47.96 3.74 53.51
N VAL A 496 -46.78 3.64 54.13
CA VAL A 496 -46.23 2.35 54.61
C VAL A 496 -45.78 2.40 56.11
N GLY A 497 -45.74 3.55 56.73
CA GLY A 497 -45.46 3.68 58.19
C GLY A 497 -43.97 3.41 58.53
N GLU A 498 -43.68 2.88 59.74
CA GLU A 498 -42.32 2.68 60.30
C GLU A 498 -41.55 1.42 59.77
N ARG A 499 -41.99 0.81 58.69
CA ARG A 499 -41.37 -0.43 58.15
C ARG A 499 -39.96 -0.25 57.57
N ILE A 500 -39.53 0.98 57.35
CA ILE A 500 -38.25 1.25 56.69
C ILE A 500 -37.18 1.59 57.72
N GLN A 501 -36.10 0.82 57.75
CA GLN A 501 -34.95 1.04 58.62
C GLN A 501 -33.77 1.58 57.79
N LEU A 502 -33.32 2.82 58.08
CA LEU A 502 -32.21 3.46 57.40
C LEU A 502 -30.98 3.56 58.28
N THR A 503 -29.85 3.05 57.77
CA THR A 503 -28.52 3.17 58.38
C THR A 503 -27.55 3.82 57.37
N VAL A 504 -26.83 4.87 57.80
CA VAL A 504 -25.79 5.53 56.96
C VAL A 504 -24.52 5.67 57.76
N VAL A 505 -23.41 5.16 57.21
CA VAL A 505 -22.07 5.15 57.87
C VAL A 505 -21.02 5.71 56.89
N PRO A 506 -20.31 6.78 57.31
CA PRO A 506 -20.55 7.65 58.45
C PRO A 506 -21.86 8.48 58.28
N PRO A 507 -22.46 9.00 59.37
CA PRO A 507 -23.73 9.71 59.27
C PRO A 507 -23.73 10.97 58.40
N ASP A 508 -22.59 11.61 58.26
CA ASP A 508 -22.29 12.82 57.47
C ASP A 508 -21.62 12.53 56.14
N ALA A 509 -21.73 11.29 55.66
CA ALA A 509 -21.12 10.86 54.41
C ALA A 509 -21.49 11.76 53.22
N LEU A 510 -20.46 12.25 52.48
CA LEU A 510 -20.58 12.97 51.22
C LEU A 510 -20.03 12.10 50.09
N PHE A 511 -20.72 12.14 48.96
CA PHE A 511 -20.26 11.45 47.75
C PHE A 511 -20.62 12.24 46.48
N HIS A 512 -19.75 12.18 45.46
CA HIS A 512 -19.98 12.87 44.17
C HIS A 512 -20.85 12.01 43.25
N LEU A 513 -22.12 12.39 43.12
CA LEU A 513 -23.10 11.67 42.28
C LEU A 513 -24.19 12.64 41.77
N ASP A 514 -25.00 12.19 40.84
CA ASP A 514 -26.23 12.88 40.45
C ASP A 514 -27.36 12.50 41.43
N PRO A 515 -27.78 13.43 42.30
CA PRO A 515 -28.73 13.10 43.37
C PRO A 515 -30.10 12.74 42.82
N THR A 516 -30.52 13.33 41.70
CA THR A 516 -31.82 13.05 41.08
C THR A 516 -31.86 11.61 40.55
N LEU A 517 -30.84 11.21 39.80
CA LEU A 517 -30.78 9.89 39.18
C LEU A 517 -30.58 8.78 40.24
N ILE A 518 -29.70 8.98 41.20
CA ILE A 518 -29.48 8.00 42.27
C ILE A 518 -30.70 7.92 43.18
N GLY A 519 -31.35 9.06 43.46
CA GLY A 519 -32.62 9.08 44.15
C GLY A 519 -33.71 8.24 43.46
N MET A 520 -33.84 8.35 42.15
CA MET A 520 -34.75 7.53 41.33
C MET A 520 -34.37 6.03 41.39
N ALA A 521 -33.08 5.71 41.27
CA ALA A 521 -32.58 4.33 41.34
C ALA A 521 -32.92 3.68 42.69
N VAL A 522 -32.61 4.37 43.80
CA VAL A 522 -32.93 3.88 45.16
C VAL A 522 -34.44 3.81 45.39
N GLY A 523 -35.21 4.83 44.94
CA GLY A 523 -36.67 4.83 45.01
C GLY A 523 -37.28 3.60 44.32
N ASN A 524 -36.80 3.24 43.15
CA ASN A 524 -37.24 2.02 42.46
C ASN A 524 -36.94 0.74 43.24
N LEU A 525 -35.77 0.63 43.85
CA LEU A 525 -35.41 -0.54 44.66
C LEU A 525 -36.27 -0.65 45.91
N VAL A 526 -36.48 0.46 46.61
CA VAL A 526 -37.31 0.52 47.83
C VAL A 526 -38.77 0.21 47.52
N ALA A 527 -39.32 0.78 46.44
CA ALA A 527 -40.69 0.47 46.00
C ALA A 527 -40.87 -1.03 45.66
N ASN A 528 -39.85 -1.65 45.04
CA ASN A 528 -39.88 -3.09 44.81
C ASN A 528 -39.83 -3.88 46.12
N ALA A 529 -38.91 -3.55 47.02
CA ALA A 529 -38.78 -4.19 48.32
C ALA A 529 -40.10 -4.16 49.13
N LEU A 530 -40.75 -2.99 49.20
CA LEU A 530 -42.02 -2.82 49.88
C LEU A 530 -43.18 -3.61 49.24
N ARG A 531 -43.18 -3.66 47.90
CA ARG A 531 -44.23 -4.37 47.11
C ARG A 531 -44.19 -5.87 47.28
N TYR A 532 -42.99 -6.43 47.34
CA TYR A 532 -42.84 -7.89 47.38
C TYR A 532 -42.72 -8.47 48.79
N SER A 533 -42.37 -7.66 49.81
CA SER A 533 -42.32 -8.08 51.19
C SER A 533 -43.70 -8.23 51.83
N PRO A 534 -43.84 -9.13 52.80
CA PRO A 534 -45.03 -9.18 53.65
C PRO A 534 -45.31 -7.84 54.34
N PRO A 535 -46.64 -7.47 54.64
CA PRO A 535 -47.01 -6.19 55.24
C PRO A 535 -46.30 -5.86 56.54
N ASP A 536 -45.97 -6.85 57.34
CA ASP A 536 -45.43 -6.68 58.70
C ASP A 536 -43.90 -6.86 58.78
N SER A 537 -43.19 -7.05 57.61
CA SER A 537 -41.76 -7.23 57.56
C SER A 537 -41.00 -5.93 57.31
N PRO A 538 -39.85 -5.70 57.98
CA PRO A 538 -38.99 -4.55 57.71
C PRO A 538 -38.31 -4.60 56.35
N VAL A 539 -38.06 -3.40 55.80
CA VAL A 539 -37.17 -3.19 54.65
C VAL A 539 -35.95 -2.43 55.17
N GLU A 540 -34.75 -3.03 55.04
CA GLU A 540 -33.52 -2.47 55.55
C GLU A 540 -32.76 -1.75 54.41
N ILE A 541 -32.35 -0.50 54.66
CA ILE A 541 -31.53 0.29 53.74
C ILE A 541 -30.24 0.69 54.45
N ALA A 542 -29.12 0.24 53.94
CA ALA A 542 -27.82 0.55 54.51
C ALA A 542 -26.92 1.23 53.45
N ALA A 543 -26.41 2.42 53.78
CA ALA A 543 -25.42 3.10 52.94
C ALA A 543 -24.10 3.22 53.69
N THR A 544 -23.00 2.88 53.03
CA THR A 544 -21.64 3.01 53.57
C THR A 544 -20.75 3.72 52.55
N VAL A 545 -20.00 4.70 53.05
CA VAL A 545 -18.96 5.38 52.25
C VAL A 545 -17.61 5.08 52.88
N ASP A 546 -16.73 4.47 52.10
CA ASP A 546 -15.36 4.11 52.53
C ASP A 546 -14.34 4.44 51.44
N ALA A 547 -13.08 4.04 51.62
CA ALA A 547 -12.00 4.25 50.64
C ALA A 547 -12.27 3.56 49.30
N THR A 548 -13.21 2.63 49.21
CA THR A 548 -13.56 1.89 47.98
C THR A 548 -14.75 2.49 47.23
N GLY A 549 -15.41 3.52 47.79
CA GLY A 549 -16.54 4.21 47.22
C GLY A 549 -17.82 4.18 48.06
N LEU A 550 -18.96 4.47 47.42
CA LEU A 550 -20.28 4.43 48.00
C LEU A 550 -20.95 3.07 47.74
N ARG A 551 -21.49 2.45 48.80
CA ARG A 551 -22.28 1.22 48.74
C ARG A 551 -23.64 1.46 49.34
N ILE A 552 -24.71 1.21 48.57
CA ILE A 552 -26.10 1.28 49.04
C ILE A 552 -26.73 -0.10 48.93
N ARG A 553 -27.18 -0.67 50.02
CA ARG A 553 -27.86 -1.98 50.07
C ARG A 553 -29.34 -1.79 50.45
N VAL A 554 -30.22 -2.46 49.71
CA VAL A 554 -31.64 -2.56 50.01
C VAL A 554 -31.96 -4.03 50.23
N VAL A 555 -32.43 -4.38 51.42
CA VAL A 555 -32.72 -5.78 51.82
C VAL A 555 -34.20 -5.89 52.14
N ASP A 556 -34.86 -6.86 51.57
CA ASP A 556 -36.26 -7.17 51.76
C ASP A 556 -36.46 -8.63 52.28
N ARG A 557 -37.63 -8.92 52.82
CA ARG A 557 -38.03 -10.25 53.30
C ARG A 557 -39.17 -10.84 52.47
N GLY A 558 -39.14 -10.62 51.17
CA GLY A 558 -40.08 -11.15 50.21
C GLY A 558 -39.90 -12.64 49.93
N PRO A 559 -40.57 -13.18 48.90
CA PRO A 559 -40.50 -14.59 48.54
C PRO A 559 -39.15 -15.01 47.95
N GLY A 560 -38.25 -14.06 47.68
CA GLY A 560 -37.00 -14.32 46.97
C GLY A 560 -37.18 -14.77 45.54
N MET A 561 -36.06 -15.14 44.91
CA MET A 561 -36.00 -15.62 43.52
C MET A 561 -35.14 -16.87 43.42
N ARG A 562 -35.44 -17.73 42.44
CA ARG A 562 -34.57 -18.86 42.06
C ARG A 562 -33.37 -18.36 41.28
N GLU A 563 -32.30 -19.11 41.25
CA GLU A 563 -31.05 -18.75 40.56
C GLU A 563 -31.28 -18.45 39.07
N GLU A 564 -32.13 -19.23 38.40
CA GLU A 564 -32.52 -19.03 37.01
C GLU A 564 -33.27 -17.71 36.77
N GLU A 565 -34.12 -17.29 37.70
CA GLU A 565 -34.85 -16.04 37.64
C GLU A 565 -33.95 -14.84 37.94
N LEU A 566 -32.97 -15.02 38.83
CA LEU A 566 -31.99 -14.01 39.18
C LEU A 566 -31.07 -13.69 38.00
N ALA A 567 -30.71 -14.72 37.20
CA ALA A 567 -29.89 -14.57 35.98
C ALA A 567 -30.58 -13.73 34.89
N MET A 568 -31.93 -13.73 34.89
CA MET A 568 -32.73 -12.93 33.95
C MET A 568 -33.07 -11.53 34.47
N LEU A 569 -32.73 -11.24 35.74
CA LEU A 569 -33.04 -9.97 36.37
C LEU A 569 -32.25 -8.82 35.72
N GLY A 570 -32.94 -7.78 35.30
CA GLY A 570 -32.35 -6.66 34.57
C GLY A 570 -32.46 -6.76 33.05
N GLN A 571 -33.13 -7.79 32.53
CA GLN A 571 -33.62 -7.73 31.15
C GLN A 571 -34.89 -6.87 31.11
N PRO A 572 -35.07 -6.02 30.08
CA PRO A 572 -36.25 -5.18 29.95
C PRO A 572 -37.52 -6.03 29.89
N TYR A 573 -38.57 -5.60 30.63
CA TYR A 573 -39.88 -6.26 30.72
C TYR A 573 -39.88 -7.64 31.42
N TYR A 574 -38.75 -8.10 31.95
CA TYR A 574 -38.70 -9.38 32.64
C TYR A 574 -39.40 -9.30 34.01
N ARG A 575 -40.20 -10.34 34.31
CA ARG A 575 -40.91 -10.51 35.57
C ARG A 575 -40.82 -11.96 36.02
N ALA A 576 -40.39 -12.17 37.27
CA ALA A 576 -40.33 -13.52 37.84
C ALA A 576 -41.71 -14.13 38.02
N GLY A 577 -41.82 -15.47 37.96
CA GLY A 577 -43.08 -16.19 38.06
C GLY A 577 -43.84 -15.91 39.39
N SER A 578 -43.13 -15.69 40.48
CA SER A 578 -43.67 -15.31 41.78
C SER A 578 -44.32 -13.91 41.83
N SER A 579 -44.12 -13.09 40.80
CA SER A 579 -44.68 -11.72 40.67
C SER A 579 -45.93 -11.64 39.78
N LEU A 580 -46.40 -12.76 39.23
CA LEU A 580 -47.60 -12.86 38.40
C LEU A 580 -48.83 -12.54 39.28
N GLY A 581 -49.50 -11.39 39.04
CA GLY A 581 -50.64 -10.88 39.81
C GLY A 581 -50.38 -9.56 40.54
N LYS A 582 -49.12 -9.14 40.77
CA LYS A 582 -48.80 -7.81 41.33
C LYS A 582 -48.57 -6.81 40.18
N LYS A 583 -49.05 -5.56 40.28
CA LYS A 583 -48.84 -4.52 39.25
C LYS A 583 -47.34 -4.19 39.10
N GLY A 584 -46.81 -4.11 37.87
CA GLY A 584 -45.44 -3.68 37.60
C GLY A 584 -45.03 -3.88 36.13
N SER A 585 -44.18 -2.98 35.59
CA SER A 585 -43.75 -2.97 34.18
C SER A 585 -42.56 -3.92 33.86
N GLY A 586 -41.84 -4.41 34.91
CA GLY A 586 -40.59 -5.16 34.70
C GLY A 586 -39.39 -4.29 34.28
N LEU A 587 -39.50 -2.98 34.35
CA LEU A 587 -38.46 -2.04 33.90
C LEU A 587 -37.63 -1.43 35.04
N GLY A 588 -38.12 -1.41 36.29
CA GLY A 588 -37.50 -0.69 37.41
C GLY A 588 -36.04 -1.15 37.68
N TYR A 589 -35.78 -2.45 37.73
CA TYR A 589 -34.43 -2.95 37.95
C TYR A 589 -33.49 -2.67 36.73
N TYR A 590 -34.02 -2.75 35.52
CA TYR A 590 -33.28 -2.40 34.31
C TYR A 590 -32.84 -0.92 34.35
N PHE A 591 -33.72 0.01 34.69
CA PHE A 591 -33.39 1.43 34.83
C PHE A 591 -32.39 1.70 35.95
N THR A 592 -32.58 1.09 37.11
CA THR A 592 -31.61 1.19 38.19
C THR A 592 -30.22 0.76 37.74
N ARG A 593 -30.12 -0.34 37.01
CA ARG A 593 -28.84 -0.82 36.45
C ARG A 593 -28.22 0.19 35.50
N ARG A 594 -29.02 0.78 34.58
CA ARG A 594 -28.50 1.78 33.61
C ARG A 594 -28.01 3.06 34.28
N ILE A 595 -28.72 3.54 35.30
CA ILE A 595 -28.32 4.70 36.12
C ILE A 595 -26.98 4.42 36.82
N VAL A 596 -26.86 3.28 37.46
CA VAL A 596 -25.64 2.88 38.18
C VAL A 596 -24.44 2.69 37.22
N GLU A 597 -24.65 2.05 36.07
CA GLU A 597 -23.65 1.91 35.02
C GLU A 597 -23.19 3.27 34.46
N ALA A 598 -24.11 4.21 34.25
CA ALA A 598 -23.78 5.57 33.82
C ALA A 598 -22.90 6.32 34.84
N HIS A 599 -23.07 6.03 36.16
CA HIS A 599 -22.19 6.53 37.20
C HIS A 599 -20.84 5.83 37.29
N GLY A 600 -20.57 4.82 36.43
CA GLY A 600 -19.36 4.00 36.49
C GLY A 600 -19.41 2.92 37.59
N GLY A 601 -20.58 2.66 38.12
CA GLY A 601 -20.80 1.72 39.21
C GLY A 601 -21.27 0.33 38.75
N SER A 602 -21.62 -0.51 39.71
CA SER A 602 -22.17 -1.84 39.48
C SER A 602 -23.40 -2.10 40.38
N LEU A 603 -24.40 -2.78 39.80
CA LEU A 603 -25.61 -3.22 40.51
C LEU A 603 -25.55 -4.76 40.67
N ARG A 604 -25.69 -5.26 41.89
CA ARG A 604 -25.73 -6.68 42.19
C ARG A 604 -26.99 -7.04 42.96
N ALA A 605 -27.57 -8.18 42.63
CA ALA A 605 -28.68 -8.75 43.35
C ALA A 605 -28.29 -10.13 43.88
N SER A 606 -28.68 -10.42 45.09
CA SER A 606 -28.57 -11.74 45.71
C SER A 606 -29.91 -12.13 46.35
N SER A 607 -30.35 -13.34 46.16
CA SER A 607 -31.63 -13.83 46.66
C SER A 607 -31.60 -15.34 46.85
N ARG A 608 -32.35 -15.83 47.82
CA ARG A 608 -32.73 -17.24 47.95
C ARG A 608 -34.23 -17.37 48.08
N SER A 609 -34.78 -18.40 47.49
CA SER A 609 -36.22 -18.62 47.55
C SER A 609 -36.67 -18.78 49.00
N GLY A 610 -37.61 -17.93 49.45
CA GLY A 610 -38.14 -17.89 50.82
C GLY A 610 -37.37 -17.01 51.81
N GLU A 611 -36.17 -16.47 51.45
CA GLU A 611 -35.32 -15.68 52.35
C GLU A 611 -35.30 -14.17 52.02
N GLY A 612 -36.01 -13.73 50.96
CA GLY A 612 -36.02 -12.33 50.51
C GLY A 612 -34.96 -12.05 49.43
N MET A 613 -34.71 -10.73 49.23
CA MET A 613 -33.78 -10.24 48.23
C MET A 613 -32.88 -9.13 48.79
N GLU A 614 -31.62 -9.15 48.45
CA GLU A 614 -30.68 -8.06 48.68
C GLU A 614 -30.23 -7.48 47.34
N VAL A 615 -30.33 -6.16 47.17
CA VAL A 615 -29.82 -5.44 46.00
C VAL A 615 -28.77 -4.43 46.47
N GLU A 616 -27.58 -4.48 45.87
CA GLU A 616 -26.47 -3.62 46.22
C GLU A 616 -26.06 -2.75 45.02
N ILE A 617 -26.05 -1.44 45.22
CA ILE A 617 -25.46 -0.43 44.35
C ILE A 617 -24.02 -0.18 44.84
N ARG A 618 -23.04 -0.23 43.95
CA ARG A 618 -21.66 0.18 44.23
C ARG A 618 -21.24 1.27 43.27
N LEU A 619 -20.77 2.41 43.76
CA LEU A 619 -20.16 3.52 43.02
C LEU A 619 -18.74 3.70 43.53
N ALA A 620 -17.77 3.79 42.56
CA ALA A 620 -16.36 3.92 42.88
C ALA A 620 -15.91 5.39 42.94
#